data_68b13cf6af2606f96ff968b44758e08b
#
_entry.id   68b13cf6af2606f96ff968b44758e08b
#
_cell.length_a   1.000
_cell.length_b   1.000
_cell.length_c   1.000
_cell.angle_alpha   90.00
_cell.angle_beta   90.00
_cell.angle_gamma   90.00
#
_symmetry.space_group_name_H-M   'P 1'
#
loop_
_entity.id
_entity.type
_entity.pdbx_description
1 polymer ?
#
loop_
_entity_poly.entity_id
_entity_poly.type
_entity_poly.pdbx_seq_one_letter_code
_entity_poly.pdbx_strand_id
1 'polypeptide(L)'
;MIYAHRFLSMLLSLTISFHNWGQTTVSKPDAAAIPYLRLSAPRRVLADAQPWEGNQFPHTLSVLELRRGGFRYWGWYGLNEGRGIGLARSNDLVNWTKYEKNPLWSNARWPSVLAAADPRRPQLLYFAITRDYDTPSSYVVLASSRDGIYLTQEKTLVQAVANERNQNPNLFRDPGSGRFYLTFYRGNDRDHFEIISKSALQVRDLDKAPEKVLLQTNETVAAPTLLYLKNWPGVQKKDTGIYYLATEIYPHRYTDDPEGEWQVKVFAADTPDGNFQAVVGNPVLRGQRACLFQHVFRNHFYGFNCHLDQPDHWVLELTEAALQ
;
A
#
# COMPACT_ATOMS: atom_id res chain seq x y z
N MET A 1 -8.10 54.69 56.74
CA MET A 1 -9.14 55.48 56.07
C MET A 1 -9.58 54.62 54.91
N ILE A 2 -10.62 53.80 55.09
CA ILE A 2 -12.05 54.09 54.82
C ILE A 2 -12.24 54.52 53.34
N TYR A 3 -12.78 53.64 52.50
CA TYR A 3 -14.19 53.60 52.11
C TYR A 3 -14.51 52.26 51.34
N ALA A 4 -15.54 51.59 51.85
CA ALA A 4 -16.22 50.49 51.24
C ALA A 4 -17.30 51.00 50.28
N HIS A 5 -17.46 50.40 49.13
CA HIS A 5 -18.71 50.52 48.38
C HIS A 5 -19.19 49.08 47.99
N ARG A 6 -20.33 48.78 48.60
CA ARG A 6 -21.20 47.65 48.24
C ARG A 6 -21.89 47.98 46.92
N PHE A 7 -21.86 47.04 46.00
CA PHE A 7 -22.82 46.96 44.89
C PHE A 7 -23.59 45.65 44.97
N LEU A 8 -24.87 45.80 45.09
CA LEU A 8 -25.89 44.76 45.11
C LEU A 8 -26.16 44.35 43.68
N SER A 9 -25.91 43.09 43.32
CA SER A 9 -26.26 42.55 42.01
C SER A 9 -27.49 41.67 42.15
N MET A 10 -28.53 42.10 41.52
CA MET A 10 -29.81 41.43 41.33
C MET A 10 -29.63 40.22 40.42
N LEU A 11 -29.85 39.01 40.93
CA LEU A 11 -29.93 37.78 40.14
C LEU A 11 -31.31 37.73 39.45
N LEU A 12 -31.34 37.95 38.13
CA LEU A 12 -32.46 37.56 37.29
C LEU A 12 -32.26 36.11 36.86
N SER A 13 -33.03 35.18 37.40
CA SER A 13 -33.11 33.80 36.95
C SER A 13 -33.98 33.72 35.68
N LEU A 14 -33.35 33.62 34.52
CA LEU A 14 -34.03 33.22 33.29
C LEU A 14 -34.07 31.68 33.23
N THR A 15 -35.25 31.13 33.46
CA THR A 15 -35.55 29.72 33.15
C THR A 15 -35.77 29.58 31.66
N ILE A 16 -34.75 29.04 30.95
CA ILE A 16 -34.88 28.66 29.55
C ILE A 16 -35.41 27.22 29.53
N SER A 17 -36.67 27.06 29.16
CA SER A 17 -37.26 25.75 28.85
C SER A 17 -36.67 25.21 27.55
N PHE A 18 -35.77 24.24 27.63
CA PHE A 18 -35.34 23.48 26.46
C PHE A 18 -36.47 22.54 26.02
N HIS A 19 -37.11 22.89 24.93
CA HIS A 19 -37.95 21.91 24.21
C HIS A 19 -37.02 20.87 23.62
N ASN A 20 -37.10 19.65 24.12
CA ASN A 20 -36.51 18.47 23.51
C ASN A 20 -37.12 18.26 22.11
N TRP A 21 -36.47 18.81 21.09
CA TRP A 21 -36.70 18.36 19.73
C TRP A 21 -36.12 16.96 19.64
N GLY A 22 -37.00 15.96 19.55
CA GLY A 22 -36.62 14.59 19.32
C GLY A 22 -35.69 14.52 18.10
N GLN A 23 -34.40 14.24 18.33
CA GLN A 23 -33.52 13.82 17.29
C GLN A 23 -34.02 12.47 16.78
N THR A 24 -34.81 12.49 15.71
CA THR A 24 -34.94 11.32 14.86
C THR A 24 -33.53 11.03 14.36
N THR A 25 -32.89 10.07 14.99
CA THR A 25 -31.70 9.43 14.42
C THR A 25 -32.14 8.79 13.11
N VAL A 26 -31.99 9.52 12.01
CA VAL A 26 -31.99 8.91 10.69
C VAL A 26 -30.82 7.95 10.74
N SER A 27 -31.10 6.65 10.91
CA SER A 27 -30.12 5.61 10.72
C SER A 27 -29.54 5.84 9.32
N LYS A 28 -28.25 6.17 9.25
CA LYS A 28 -27.52 6.12 7.98
C LYS A 28 -27.86 4.76 7.35
N PRO A 29 -28.34 4.71 6.09
CA PRO A 29 -28.52 3.44 5.45
C PRO A 29 -27.20 2.69 5.59
N ASP A 30 -27.24 1.45 6.09
CA ASP A 30 -26.09 0.57 6.17
C ASP A 30 -25.41 0.65 4.80
N ALA A 31 -24.21 1.18 4.78
CA ALA A 31 -23.44 1.26 3.55
C ALA A 31 -23.32 -0.17 3.07
N ALA A 32 -23.98 -0.49 1.94
CA ALA A 32 -24.05 -1.85 1.42
C ALA A 32 -22.61 -2.37 1.37
N ALA A 33 -22.34 -3.41 2.16
CA ALA A 33 -21.00 -3.90 2.39
C ALA A 33 -20.33 -4.22 1.05
N ILE A 34 -19.23 -3.56 0.74
CA ILE A 34 -18.55 -3.68 -0.56
C ILE A 34 -17.82 -5.02 -0.57
N PRO A 35 -18.08 -5.90 -1.57
CA PRO A 35 -17.38 -7.16 -1.70
C PRO A 35 -15.95 -6.96 -2.23
N TYR A 36 -15.09 -7.94 -1.98
CA TYR A 36 -13.80 -8.08 -2.64
C TYR A 36 -13.76 -9.31 -3.53
N LEU A 37 -12.70 -9.44 -4.33
CA LEU A 37 -12.46 -10.54 -5.25
C LEU A 37 -12.43 -11.88 -4.52
N ARG A 38 -13.01 -12.92 -5.11
CA ARG A 38 -12.80 -14.30 -4.66
C ARG A 38 -11.47 -14.79 -5.24
N LEU A 39 -10.46 -14.81 -4.39
CA LEU A 39 -9.11 -15.20 -4.77
C LEU A 39 -9.01 -16.73 -4.93
N SER A 40 -8.19 -17.19 -5.89
CA SER A 40 -7.80 -18.59 -6.01
C SER A 40 -6.92 -19.04 -4.83
N ALA A 41 -6.74 -20.35 -4.66
CA ALA A 41 -5.72 -20.86 -3.77
C ALA A 41 -4.34 -20.33 -4.21
N PRO A 42 -3.51 -19.82 -3.28
CA PRO A 42 -2.18 -19.32 -3.59
C PRO A 42 -1.26 -20.43 -4.09
N ARG A 43 -0.33 -20.06 -5.01
CA ARG A 43 0.72 -20.96 -5.48
C ARG A 43 2.08 -20.25 -5.45
N ARG A 44 3.12 -20.97 -5.04
CA ARG A 44 4.48 -20.44 -4.96
C ARG A 44 5.02 -20.05 -6.32
N VAL A 45 5.69 -18.89 -6.39
CA VAL A 45 6.37 -18.38 -7.59
C VAL A 45 7.74 -17.83 -7.21
N LEU A 46 8.63 -17.67 -8.19
CA LEU A 46 9.95 -17.06 -8.03
C LEU A 46 10.83 -17.77 -6.98
N ALA A 47 10.76 -19.11 -6.93
CA ALA A 47 11.36 -19.90 -5.85
C ALA A 47 12.88 -20.06 -5.96
N ASP A 48 13.46 -19.99 -7.18
CA ASP A 48 14.88 -20.25 -7.40
C ASP A 48 15.75 -19.14 -6.81
N ALA A 49 16.67 -19.48 -5.90
CA ALA A 49 17.57 -18.53 -5.29
C ALA A 49 18.73 -18.14 -6.21
N GLN A 50 19.21 -16.90 -6.10
CA GLN A 50 20.45 -16.42 -6.70
C GLN A 50 21.51 -16.16 -5.62
N PRO A 51 22.82 -16.24 -5.90
CA PRO A 51 23.87 -16.08 -4.89
C PRO A 51 23.81 -14.77 -4.10
N TRP A 52 23.41 -13.66 -4.72
CA TRP A 52 23.28 -12.36 -4.06
C TRP A 52 22.15 -12.30 -3.03
N GLU A 53 21.15 -13.17 -3.14
CA GLU A 53 20.02 -13.26 -2.23
C GLU A 53 20.43 -13.92 -0.90
N GLY A 54 21.50 -14.73 -0.92
CA GLY A 54 21.92 -15.48 0.26
C GLY A 54 20.83 -16.45 0.71
N ASN A 55 20.44 -16.35 1.98
CA ASN A 55 19.34 -17.13 2.56
C ASN A 55 18.00 -16.38 2.53
N GLN A 56 17.93 -15.23 1.84
CA GLN A 56 16.74 -14.43 1.76
C GLN A 56 15.89 -14.80 0.55
N PHE A 57 14.60 -14.53 0.63
CA PHE A 57 13.63 -14.86 -0.38
C PHE A 57 12.96 -13.61 -0.94
N PRO A 58 12.48 -13.64 -2.20
CA PRO A 58 11.63 -12.61 -2.74
C PRO A 58 10.40 -12.41 -1.84
N HIS A 59 10.20 -11.17 -1.42
CA HIS A 59 9.14 -10.78 -0.48
C HIS A 59 8.11 -9.85 -1.13
N THR A 60 8.49 -9.15 -2.17
CA THR A 60 7.64 -8.18 -2.88
C THR A 60 7.82 -8.37 -4.38
N LEU A 61 6.77 -8.11 -5.16
CA LEU A 61 6.87 -8.15 -6.61
C LEU A 61 5.95 -7.11 -7.26
N SER A 62 6.56 -6.05 -7.82
CA SER A 62 5.85 -5.06 -8.61
C SER A 62 6.01 -5.37 -10.10
N VAL A 63 4.92 -5.55 -10.83
CA VAL A 63 4.91 -6.10 -12.19
C VAL A 63 4.38 -5.10 -13.21
N LEU A 64 5.03 -5.02 -14.38
CA LEU A 64 4.53 -4.32 -15.56
C LEU A 64 4.52 -5.23 -16.79
N GLU A 65 3.54 -5.04 -17.67
CA GLU A 65 3.54 -5.62 -19.01
C GLU A 65 4.35 -4.70 -19.95
N LEU A 66 5.61 -5.07 -20.26
CA LEU A 66 6.51 -4.26 -21.08
C LEU A 66 6.77 -4.84 -22.48
N ARG A 67 6.60 -6.16 -22.70
CA ARG A 67 6.87 -6.86 -23.95
C ARG A 67 8.26 -6.55 -24.53
N ARG A 68 9.30 -6.77 -23.73
CA ARG A 68 10.67 -6.42 -24.07
C ARG A 68 11.61 -7.63 -23.85
N GLY A 69 12.62 -7.78 -24.71
CA GLY A 69 13.66 -8.80 -24.54
C GLY A 69 13.14 -10.24 -24.53
N GLY A 70 12.10 -10.54 -25.32
CA GLY A 70 11.49 -11.88 -25.39
C GLY A 70 10.54 -12.21 -24.22
N PHE A 71 10.36 -11.29 -23.28
CA PHE A 71 9.46 -11.46 -22.14
C PHE A 71 8.32 -10.44 -22.18
N ARG A 72 7.15 -10.90 -21.78
CA ARG A 72 5.95 -10.08 -21.72
C ARG A 72 5.87 -9.24 -20.45
N TYR A 73 6.17 -9.84 -19.30
CA TYR A 73 6.09 -9.26 -17.98
C TYR A 73 7.48 -9.08 -17.39
N TRP A 74 7.66 -7.93 -16.74
CA TRP A 74 8.84 -7.59 -15.99
C TRP A 74 8.41 -7.32 -14.55
N GLY A 75 9.07 -7.97 -13.58
CA GLY A 75 8.78 -7.87 -12.16
C GLY A 75 10.01 -7.47 -11.38
N TRP A 76 9.91 -6.39 -10.64
CA TRP A 76 10.97 -5.95 -9.71
C TRP A 76 10.60 -6.43 -8.31
N TYR A 77 11.52 -7.10 -7.66
CA TYR A 77 11.32 -7.69 -6.36
C TYR A 77 12.32 -7.19 -5.33
N GLY A 78 11.91 -7.14 -4.07
CA GLY A 78 12.77 -6.96 -2.90
C GLY A 78 12.88 -8.25 -2.12
N LEU A 79 13.93 -8.37 -1.32
CA LEU A 79 14.10 -9.49 -0.39
C LEU A 79 13.50 -9.15 0.98
N ASN A 80 13.39 -10.14 1.86
CA ASN A 80 12.92 -9.94 3.23
C ASN A 80 13.83 -9.02 4.05
N GLU A 81 15.12 -8.98 3.78
CA GLU A 81 16.05 -7.97 4.31
C GLU A 81 16.41 -6.95 3.24
N GLY A 82 16.86 -5.76 3.64
CA GLY A 82 17.14 -4.63 2.75
C GLY A 82 18.37 -4.76 1.86
N ARG A 83 18.71 -5.97 1.39
CA ARG A 83 19.94 -6.25 0.61
C ARG A 83 19.92 -5.62 -0.77
N GLY A 84 18.77 -5.54 -1.40
CA GLY A 84 18.68 -4.95 -2.73
C GLY A 84 17.40 -5.26 -3.48
N ILE A 85 17.35 -4.76 -4.71
CA ILE A 85 16.26 -4.96 -5.65
C ILE A 85 16.73 -5.86 -6.78
N GLY A 86 16.00 -6.93 -7.04
CA GLY A 86 16.17 -7.81 -8.19
C GLY A 86 15.13 -7.55 -9.27
N LEU A 87 15.43 -8.06 -10.47
CA LEU A 87 14.54 -8.12 -11.61
C LEU A 87 14.30 -9.58 -11.98
N ALA A 88 13.05 -9.93 -12.24
CA ALA A 88 12.66 -11.18 -12.87
C ALA A 88 11.73 -10.91 -14.07
N ARG A 89 11.67 -11.83 -15.02
CA ARG A 89 10.89 -11.69 -16.24
C ARG A 89 10.08 -12.95 -16.49
N SER A 90 8.86 -12.78 -17.05
CA SER A 90 7.94 -13.88 -17.29
C SER A 90 7.12 -13.67 -18.56
N ASN A 91 6.57 -14.74 -19.11
CA ASN A 91 5.57 -14.66 -20.18
C ASN A 91 4.15 -14.99 -19.72
N ASP A 92 4.00 -15.56 -18.51
CA ASP A 92 2.73 -16.10 -18.01
C ASP A 92 2.42 -15.70 -16.55
N LEU A 93 3.29 -14.92 -15.87
CA LEU A 93 3.21 -14.52 -14.48
C LEU A 93 3.40 -15.65 -13.45
N VAL A 94 3.62 -16.87 -13.91
CA VAL A 94 3.84 -18.07 -13.10
C VAL A 94 5.30 -18.49 -13.13
N ASN A 95 5.82 -18.62 -14.33
CA ASN A 95 7.19 -19.05 -14.58
C ASN A 95 8.07 -17.81 -14.77
N TRP A 96 8.98 -17.60 -13.83
CA TRP A 96 9.84 -16.42 -13.78
C TRP A 96 11.30 -16.78 -14.02
N THR A 97 11.98 -15.97 -14.82
CA THR A 97 13.43 -16.04 -15.00
C THR A 97 14.06 -14.83 -14.35
N LYS A 98 14.85 -15.02 -13.30
CA LYS A 98 15.59 -13.94 -12.64
C LYS A 98 16.69 -13.42 -13.56
N TYR A 99 16.92 -12.11 -13.53
CA TYR A 99 17.97 -11.45 -14.31
C TYR A 99 19.35 -11.82 -13.76
N GLU A 100 20.27 -12.21 -14.65
CA GLU A 100 21.57 -12.75 -14.27
C GLU A 100 22.48 -11.74 -13.56
N LYS A 101 22.25 -10.43 -13.80
CA LYS A 101 23.06 -9.34 -13.22
C LYS A 101 22.39 -8.67 -12.02
N ASN A 102 21.49 -9.38 -11.32
CA ASN A 102 20.97 -8.91 -10.05
C ASN A 102 22.09 -8.86 -8.98
N PRO A 103 21.99 -7.97 -7.96
CA PRO A 103 20.93 -6.98 -7.76
C PRO A 103 21.09 -5.76 -8.67
N LEU A 104 19.96 -5.15 -9.03
CA LEU A 104 19.97 -3.88 -9.78
C LEU A 104 20.40 -2.70 -8.91
N TRP A 105 20.05 -2.77 -7.62
CA TRP A 105 20.34 -1.71 -6.65
C TRP A 105 20.49 -2.29 -5.25
N SER A 106 21.56 -1.91 -4.54
CA SER A 106 21.87 -2.38 -3.18
C SER A 106 21.27 -1.45 -2.12
N ASN A 107 21.15 -1.93 -0.87
CA ASN A 107 20.59 -1.20 0.27
C ASN A 107 19.23 -0.55 -0.07
N ALA A 108 18.34 -1.36 -0.62
CA ALA A 108 17.06 -0.93 -1.11
C ALA A 108 16.04 -2.07 -0.98
N ARG A 109 14.77 -1.72 -0.75
CA ARG A 109 13.69 -2.68 -0.62
C ARG A 109 12.36 -2.09 -1.09
N TRP A 110 11.36 -2.93 -1.31
CA TRP A 110 10.00 -2.56 -1.66
C TRP A 110 9.92 -1.67 -2.91
N PRO A 111 10.33 -2.17 -4.07
CA PRO A 111 10.15 -1.43 -5.30
C PRO A 111 8.67 -1.40 -5.69
N SER A 112 8.13 -0.21 -5.90
CA SER A 112 6.85 -0.01 -6.58
C SER A 112 7.10 0.71 -7.88
N VAL A 113 6.63 0.16 -8.99
CA VAL A 113 7.02 0.59 -10.33
C VAL A 113 5.82 1.02 -11.15
N LEU A 114 5.92 2.19 -11.79
CA LEU A 114 4.95 2.69 -12.75
C LEU A 114 5.64 3.08 -14.07
N ALA A 115 4.98 2.80 -15.18
CA ALA A 115 5.35 3.40 -16.46
C ALA A 115 4.98 4.89 -16.48
N ALA A 116 5.86 5.72 -17.04
CA ALA A 116 5.54 7.12 -17.26
C ALA A 116 4.36 7.24 -18.23
N ALA A 117 3.46 8.15 -17.91
CA ALA A 117 2.29 8.42 -18.73
C ALA A 117 2.57 9.39 -19.90
N ASP A 118 3.80 9.82 -20.09
CA ASP A 118 4.19 10.74 -21.16
C ASP A 118 4.37 9.95 -22.48
N PRO A 119 3.54 10.17 -23.49
CA PRO A 119 3.68 9.52 -24.80
C PRO A 119 5.04 9.79 -25.46
N ARG A 120 5.70 10.91 -25.09
CA ARG A 120 7.04 11.26 -25.59
C ARG A 120 8.15 10.48 -24.88
N ARG A 121 7.83 9.78 -23.78
CA ARG A 121 8.75 8.98 -22.98
C ARG A 121 8.16 7.61 -22.66
N PRO A 122 7.72 6.83 -23.65
CA PRO A 122 6.95 5.59 -23.44
C PRO A 122 7.74 4.50 -22.70
N GLN A 123 9.03 4.68 -22.55
CA GLN A 123 9.93 3.72 -21.90
C GLN A 123 10.41 4.17 -20.53
N LEU A 124 10.05 5.38 -20.06
CA LEU A 124 10.48 5.86 -18.76
C LEU A 124 9.64 5.18 -17.67
N LEU A 125 10.32 4.54 -16.75
CA LEU A 125 9.76 3.91 -15.57
C LEU A 125 10.11 4.75 -14.34
N TYR A 126 9.16 4.89 -13.42
CA TYR A 126 9.35 5.48 -12.10
C TYR A 126 9.29 4.41 -11.03
N PHE A 127 10.17 4.51 -10.07
CA PHE A 127 10.30 3.61 -8.94
C PHE A 127 10.18 4.39 -7.65
N ALA A 128 9.25 4.02 -6.78
CA ALA A 128 9.32 4.40 -5.37
C ALA A 128 9.96 3.24 -4.60
N ILE A 129 10.95 3.53 -3.80
CA ILE A 129 11.82 2.53 -3.18
C ILE A 129 12.11 2.93 -1.75
N THR A 130 12.01 1.99 -0.81
CA THR A 130 12.50 2.18 0.56
C THR A 130 14.02 2.08 0.59
N ARG A 131 14.65 3.05 1.25
CA ARG A 131 16.09 3.07 1.56
C ARG A 131 16.29 2.93 3.06
N ASP A 132 17.45 2.42 3.44
CA ASP A 132 17.85 2.19 4.84
C ASP A 132 16.78 1.42 5.62
N TYR A 133 16.22 0.39 4.97
CA TYR A 133 15.07 -0.38 5.45
C TYR A 133 15.28 -0.93 6.87
N ASP A 134 16.46 -1.47 7.14
CA ASP A 134 16.79 -2.13 8.42
C ASP A 134 17.14 -1.14 9.52
N THR A 135 17.02 0.16 9.26
CA THR A 135 17.25 1.22 10.25
C THR A 135 15.94 1.76 10.81
N PRO A 136 15.93 2.32 12.02
CA PRO A 136 14.75 2.97 12.57
C PRO A 136 14.41 4.32 11.92
N SER A 137 15.12 4.73 10.87
CA SER A 137 14.96 6.02 10.19
C SER A 137 14.91 5.83 8.67
N SER A 138 14.19 4.82 8.20
CA SER A 138 14.04 4.54 6.77
C SER A 138 13.22 5.60 6.05
N TYR A 139 13.46 5.73 4.74
CA TYR A 139 12.87 6.78 3.91
C TYR A 139 12.54 6.27 2.49
N VAL A 140 11.76 7.04 1.74
CA VAL A 140 11.33 6.69 0.38
C VAL A 140 11.97 7.60 -0.65
N VAL A 141 12.57 7.02 -1.67
CA VAL A 141 13.13 7.74 -2.81
C VAL A 141 12.34 7.50 -4.10
N LEU A 142 12.39 8.50 -4.99
CA LEU A 142 12.02 8.35 -6.39
C LEU A 142 13.28 8.03 -7.18
N ALA A 143 13.22 6.96 -7.97
CA ALA A 143 14.19 6.69 -9.00
C ALA A 143 13.49 6.56 -10.36
N SER A 144 14.26 6.66 -11.44
CA SER A 144 13.78 6.41 -12.79
C SER A 144 14.72 5.52 -13.57
N SER A 145 14.16 4.88 -14.61
CA SER A 145 14.91 4.05 -15.55
C SER A 145 14.25 4.05 -16.92
N ARG A 146 15.04 4.02 -17.99
CA ARG A 146 14.53 3.85 -19.36
C ARG A 146 14.47 2.40 -19.79
N ASP A 147 15.32 1.57 -19.24
CA ASP A 147 15.44 0.15 -19.60
C ASP A 147 14.90 -0.80 -18.53
N GLY A 148 14.60 -0.29 -17.31
CA GLY A 148 14.16 -1.08 -16.17
C GLY A 148 15.30 -1.80 -15.44
N ILE A 149 16.55 -1.57 -15.85
CA ILE A 149 17.75 -2.22 -15.31
C ILE A 149 18.64 -1.21 -14.60
N TYR A 150 18.96 -0.10 -15.27
CA TYR A 150 19.78 0.97 -14.70
C TYR A 150 18.88 2.01 -14.04
N LEU A 151 18.90 2.05 -12.70
CA LEU A 151 18.10 2.96 -11.90
C LEU A 151 18.93 4.20 -11.51
N THR A 152 18.36 5.36 -11.75
CA THR A 152 18.93 6.64 -11.32
C THR A 152 18.02 7.26 -10.26
N GLN A 153 18.55 7.49 -9.05
CA GLN A 153 17.83 8.23 -8.01
C GLN A 153 17.62 9.68 -8.45
N GLU A 154 16.38 10.15 -8.38
CA GLU A 154 16.02 11.53 -8.73
C GLU A 154 15.90 12.41 -7.48
N LYS A 155 15.19 11.94 -6.46
CA LYS A 155 14.96 12.70 -5.21
C LYS A 155 14.41 11.83 -4.09
N THR A 156 14.35 12.37 -2.89
CA THR A 156 13.63 11.80 -1.75
C THR A 156 12.18 12.25 -1.78
N LEU A 157 11.23 11.31 -1.72
CA LEU A 157 9.79 11.56 -1.68
C LEU A 157 9.25 11.70 -0.26
N VAL A 158 9.79 10.91 0.67
CA VAL A 158 9.50 10.95 2.10
C VAL A 158 10.82 10.98 2.84
N GLN A 159 11.03 12.01 3.65
CA GLN A 159 12.28 12.20 4.38
C GLN A 159 12.45 11.19 5.52
N ALA A 160 13.70 10.89 5.85
CA ALA A 160 14.01 10.15 7.07
C ALA A 160 13.67 10.99 8.30
N VAL A 161 12.99 10.38 9.25
CA VAL A 161 12.71 10.95 10.58
C VAL A 161 13.29 10.01 11.63
N ALA A 162 13.95 10.57 12.64
CA ALA A 162 14.58 9.76 13.68
C ALA A 162 13.55 8.90 14.42
N ASN A 163 13.84 7.60 14.54
CA ASN A 163 12.98 6.59 15.15
C ASN A 163 11.60 6.42 14.51
N GLU A 164 11.48 6.78 13.23
CA GLU A 164 10.26 6.59 12.45
C GLU A 164 10.57 5.87 11.14
N ARG A 165 9.87 4.78 10.89
CA ARG A 165 9.98 4.01 9.65
C ARG A 165 8.99 4.56 8.64
N ASN A 166 9.50 5.01 7.49
CA ASN A 166 8.71 5.37 6.32
C ASN A 166 9.01 4.37 5.21
N GLN A 167 8.16 3.36 5.04
CA GLN A 167 8.48 2.16 4.25
C GLN A 167 7.32 1.71 3.36
N ASN A 168 7.59 0.68 2.58
CA ASN A 168 6.62 -0.06 1.79
C ASN A 168 5.84 0.85 0.83
N PRO A 169 6.52 1.65 -0.01
CA PRO A 169 5.84 2.55 -0.91
C PRO A 169 5.05 1.81 -1.98
N ASN A 170 3.89 2.36 -2.34
CA ASN A 170 3.16 1.98 -3.54
C ASN A 170 2.87 3.22 -4.38
N LEU A 171 3.36 3.22 -5.62
CA LEU A 171 3.01 4.20 -6.62
C LEU A 171 1.76 3.75 -7.36
N PHE A 172 0.78 4.63 -7.41
CA PHE A 172 -0.46 4.41 -8.15
C PHE A 172 -0.75 5.64 -9.01
N ARG A 173 -1.23 5.43 -10.23
CA ARG A 173 -1.76 6.49 -11.07
C ARG A 173 -3.25 6.28 -11.21
N ASP A 174 -4.02 7.26 -10.75
CA ASP A 174 -5.47 7.23 -10.88
C ASP A 174 -5.88 7.32 -12.36
N PRO A 175 -6.61 6.33 -12.88
CA PRO A 175 -7.03 6.34 -14.27
C PRO A 175 -8.09 7.42 -14.56
N GLY A 176 -8.82 7.88 -13.55
CA GLY A 176 -9.86 8.92 -13.71
C GLY A 176 -9.27 10.32 -13.84
N SER A 177 -8.46 10.73 -12.88
CA SER A 177 -7.86 12.08 -12.82
C SER A 177 -6.46 12.17 -13.44
N GLY A 178 -5.80 11.03 -13.66
CA GLY A 178 -4.41 10.99 -14.08
C GLY A 178 -3.39 11.37 -13.00
N ARG A 179 -3.84 11.70 -11.78
CA ARG A 179 -2.97 12.05 -10.64
C ARG A 179 -2.15 10.86 -10.20
N PHE A 180 -0.97 11.13 -9.71
CA PHE A 180 -0.11 10.16 -9.06
C PHE A 180 -0.37 10.16 -7.56
N TYR A 181 -0.39 8.97 -6.98
CA TYR A 181 -0.49 8.72 -5.56
C TYR A 181 0.72 7.92 -5.10
N LEU A 182 1.28 8.29 -3.97
CA LEU A 182 2.24 7.51 -3.22
C LEU A 182 1.56 7.12 -1.92
N THR A 183 1.33 5.84 -1.69
CA THR A 183 0.97 5.35 -0.36
C THR A 183 2.19 4.68 0.28
N PHE A 184 2.32 4.79 1.58
CA PHE A 184 3.40 4.18 2.33
C PHE A 184 2.97 3.93 3.77
N TYR A 185 3.69 3.05 4.43
CA TYR A 185 3.56 2.79 5.84
C TYR A 185 4.44 3.76 6.63
N ARG A 186 3.88 4.32 7.70
CA ARG A 186 4.60 5.06 8.73
C ARG A 186 4.39 4.39 10.07
N GLY A 187 5.47 4.18 10.81
CA GLY A 187 5.35 3.59 12.12
C GLY A 187 6.62 3.66 12.94
N ASN A 188 6.46 3.40 14.22
CA ASN A 188 7.56 3.16 15.14
C ASN A 188 7.42 1.76 15.75
N ASP A 189 8.43 1.32 16.48
CA ASP A 189 8.43 -0.02 17.08
C ASP A 189 7.54 -0.12 18.35
N ARG A 190 6.76 0.92 18.66
CA ARG A 190 6.00 0.99 19.92
C ARG A 190 4.48 0.96 19.74
N ASP A 191 3.89 1.95 19.11
CA ASP A 191 2.45 2.18 19.19
C ASP A 191 1.84 2.96 18.03
N HIS A 192 2.61 3.33 17.03
CA HIS A 192 2.15 4.17 15.94
C HIS A 192 2.28 3.46 14.60
N PHE A 193 1.13 3.21 13.98
CA PHE A 193 1.05 2.55 12.67
C PHE A 193 0.00 3.26 11.81
N GLU A 194 0.44 3.81 10.68
CA GLU A 194 -0.42 4.54 9.76
C GLU A 194 -0.12 4.17 8.32
N ILE A 195 -1.16 4.16 7.50
CA ILE A 195 -1.02 4.23 6.05
C ILE A 195 -1.23 5.67 5.62
N ILE A 196 -0.21 6.23 5.02
CA ILE A 196 -0.16 7.62 4.56
C ILE A 196 -0.28 7.65 3.04
N SER A 197 -0.94 8.69 2.53
CA SER A 197 -0.98 9.01 1.10
C SER A 197 -0.48 10.42 0.82
N LYS A 198 0.20 10.58 -0.31
CA LYS A 198 0.53 11.87 -0.94
C LYS A 198 0.04 11.84 -2.37
N SER A 199 -0.46 12.97 -2.93
CA SER A 199 -0.92 12.99 -4.31
C SER A 199 -0.50 14.25 -5.05
N ALA A 200 -0.11 14.09 -6.33
CA ALA A 200 0.30 15.20 -7.20
C ALA A 200 -0.05 14.93 -8.67
N LEU A 201 -0.06 15.98 -9.51
CA LEU A 201 -0.23 15.84 -10.96
C LEU A 201 1.03 15.30 -11.66
N GLN A 202 2.18 15.51 -11.06
CA GLN A 202 3.46 14.98 -11.53
C GLN A 202 4.06 14.10 -10.43
N VAL A 203 4.61 12.93 -10.80
CA VAL A 203 5.25 12.03 -9.82
C VAL A 203 6.38 12.70 -9.05
N ARG A 204 7.09 13.64 -9.70
CA ARG A 204 8.20 14.39 -9.11
C ARG A 204 7.79 15.43 -8.08
N ASP A 205 6.50 15.78 -8.01
CA ASP A 205 5.98 16.76 -7.05
C ASP A 205 5.42 16.09 -5.78
N LEU A 206 5.46 14.76 -5.72
CA LEU A 206 5.02 14.01 -4.55
C LEU A 206 5.83 14.34 -3.28
N ASP A 207 7.10 14.78 -3.41
CA ASP A 207 7.90 15.23 -2.28
C ASP A 207 7.28 16.43 -1.54
N LYS A 208 6.64 17.33 -2.28
CA LYS A 208 6.01 18.56 -1.77
C LYS A 208 4.53 18.40 -1.46
N ALA A 209 3.93 17.30 -1.87
CA ALA A 209 2.51 17.07 -1.68
C ALA A 209 2.17 16.88 -0.18
N PRO A 210 1.03 17.42 0.29
CA PRO A 210 0.59 17.21 1.66
C PRO A 210 0.31 15.73 1.90
N GLU A 211 0.55 15.32 3.13
CA GLU A 211 0.25 13.97 3.60
C GLU A 211 -1.19 13.87 4.08
N LYS A 212 -1.79 12.71 3.87
CA LYS A 212 -3.12 12.35 4.35
C LYS A 212 -3.09 10.94 4.92
N VAL A 213 -3.57 10.77 6.14
CA VAL A 213 -3.76 9.45 6.74
C VAL A 213 -4.95 8.76 6.05
N LEU A 214 -4.72 7.60 5.45
CA LEU A 214 -5.77 6.76 4.85
C LEU A 214 -6.34 5.75 5.83
N LEU A 215 -5.47 5.20 6.67
CA LEU A 215 -5.82 4.19 7.65
C LEU A 215 -4.93 4.36 8.88
N GLN A 216 -5.57 4.36 10.04
CA GLN A 216 -4.92 4.29 11.34
C GLN A 216 -5.59 3.20 12.15
N THR A 217 -4.83 2.38 12.83
CA THR A 217 -5.33 1.22 13.58
C THR A 217 -4.44 0.95 14.78
N ASN A 218 -5.00 0.24 15.76
CA ASN A 218 -4.23 -0.29 16.90
C ASN A 218 -3.49 -1.60 16.57
N GLU A 219 -3.74 -2.17 15.39
CA GLU A 219 -3.03 -3.32 14.86
C GLU A 219 -1.76 -2.84 14.12
N THR A 220 -0.73 -3.67 14.05
CA THR A 220 0.40 -3.41 13.15
C THR A 220 -0.11 -3.44 11.71
N VAL A 221 0.02 -2.35 10.97
CA VAL A 221 -0.42 -2.23 9.58
C VAL A 221 0.73 -1.75 8.70
N ALA A 222 0.94 -2.41 7.54
CA ALA A 222 1.97 -2.03 6.60
C ALA A 222 1.63 -2.46 5.16
N ALA A 223 2.59 -2.34 4.24
CA ALA A 223 2.53 -2.79 2.85
C ALA A 223 1.26 -2.37 2.08
N PRO A 224 0.92 -1.06 2.05
CA PRO A 224 -0.26 -0.60 1.33
C PRO A 224 -0.10 -0.79 -0.18
N THR A 225 -1.14 -1.29 -0.84
CA THR A 225 -1.25 -1.30 -2.30
C THR A 225 -2.62 -0.84 -2.75
N LEU A 226 -2.66 0.10 -3.70
CA LEU A 226 -3.89 0.62 -4.28
C LEU A 226 -4.21 -0.09 -5.60
N LEU A 227 -5.48 -0.44 -5.77
CA LEU A 227 -6.05 -0.97 -6.99
C LEU A 227 -7.34 -0.22 -7.34
N TYR A 228 -7.56 0.09 -8.60
CA TYR A 228 -8.82 0.60 -9.11
C TYR A 228 -9.50 -0.45 -9.99
N LEU A 229 -10.75 -0.80 -9.67
CA LEU A 229 -11.57 -1.69 -10.48
C LEU A 229 -12.82 -0.94 -10.97
N LYS A 230 -13.01 -0.94 -12.30
CA LYS A 230 -14.21 -0.41 -12.96
C LYS A 230 -15.06 -1.60 -13.42
N ASN A 231 -16.39 -1.49 -13.28
CA ASN A 231 -17.35 -2.49 -13.74
C ASN A 231 -17.17 -3.90 -13.14
N TRP A 232 -16.78 -3.97 -11.88
CA TRP A 232 -16.62 -5.21 -11.16
C TRP A 232 -18.00 -5.87 -10.84
N PRO A 233 -18.21 -7.18 -11.07
CA PRO A 233 -19.43 -7.88 -10.72
C PRO A 233 -19.68 -7.82 -9.19
N GLY A 234 -20.84 -7.31 -8.81
CA GLY A 234 -21.23 -7.05 -7.42
C GLY A 234 -21.16 -5.58 -7.02
N VAL A 235 -20.49 -4.71 -7.78
CA VAL A 235 -20.50 -3.26 -7.60
C VAL A 235 -21.43 -2.63 -8.63
N GLN A 236 -22.67 -2.35 -8.24
CA GLN A 236 -23.72 -1.80 -9.13
C GLN A 236 -23.60 -0.30 -9.42
N LYS A 237 -22.45 0.32 -9.21
CA LYS A 237 -22.23 1.72 -9.60
C LYS A 237 -21.85 1.76 -11.08
N LYS A 238 -22.82 2.05 -11.94
CA LYS A 238 -22.76 1.96 -13.42
C LYS A 238 -21.64 2.77 -14.09
N ASP A 239 -21.04 3.79 -13.44
CA ASP A 239 -20.08 4.70 -14.11
C ASP A 239 -18.83 5.03 -13.30
N THR A 240 -18.75 4.64 -12.04
CA THR A 240 -17.60 4.90 -11.17
C THR A 240 -17.02 3.58 -10.67
N GLY A 241 -15.71 3.42 -10.81
CA GLY A 241 -15.00 2.29 -10.19
C GLY A 241 -14.83 2.46 -8.68
N ILE A 242 -14.28 1.44 -8.05
CA ILE A 242 -13.94 1.42 -6.63
C ILE A 242 -12.42 1.30 -6.49
N TYR A 243 -11.89 2.01 -5.51
CA TYR A 243 -10.50 1.91 -5.10
C TYR A 243 -10.40 0.93 -3.94
N TYR A 244 -9.50 -0.03 -4.07
CA TYR A 244 -9.20 -1.02 -3.05
C TYR A 244 -7.80 -0.77 -2.51
N LEU A 245 -7.69 -0.66 -1.19
CA LEU A 245 -6.44 -0.58 -0.45
C LEU A 245 -6.23 -1.92 0.24
N ALA A 246 -5.27 -2.71 -0.22
CA ALA A 246 -4.81 -3.90 0.50
C ALA A 246 -3.67 -3.51 1.45
N THR A 247 -3.67 -4.09 2.63
CA THR A 247 -2.62 -3.92 3.64
C THR A 247 -2.33 -5.25 4.32
N GLU A 248 -1.09 -5.47 4.70
CA GLU A 248 -0.76 -6.50 5.67
C GLU A 248 -1.15 -6.03 7.07
N ILE A 249 -1.66 -6.93 7.88
CA ILE A 249 -2.07 -6.68 9.26
C ILE A 249 -1.51 -7.78 10.14
N TYR A 250 -0.96 -7.38 11.29
CA TYR A 250 -0.73 -8.26 12.41
C TYR A 250 -1.66 -7.84 13.55
N PRO A 251 -2.52 -8.74 14.07
CA PRO A 251 -3.61 -8.37 14.99
C PRO A 251 -3.18 -7.70 16.29
N HIS A 252 -1.93 -7.87 16.68
CA HIS A 252 -1.31 -7.24 17.83
C HIS A 252 -0.02 -6.55 17.40
N ARG A 253 0.78 -6.06 18.33
CA ARG A 253 2.16 -5.72 18.03
C ARG A 253 2.93 -7.01 17.82
N TYR A 254 3.66 -7.09 16.75
CA TYR A 254 4.50 -8.26 16.46
C TYR A 254 5.47 -8.59 17.63
N THR A 255 5.94 -7.56 18.32
CA THR A 255 6.82 -7.71 19.52
C THR A 255 6.09 -8.28 20.73
N ASP A 256 4.78 -8.10 20.84
CA ASP A 256 3.98 -8.50 22.01
C ASP A 256 3.38 -9.90 21.84
N ASP A 257 3.20 -10.33 20.61
CA ASP A 257 2.63 -11.63 20.23
C ASP A 257 3.34 -12.20 18.98
N PRO A 258 4.55 -12.75 19.14
CA PRO A 258 5.31 -13.28 18.00
C PRO A 258 4.69 -14.55 17.39
N GLU A 259 3.73 -15.18 18.06
CA GLU A 259 3.00 -16.35 17.58
C GLU A 259 1.69 -15.98 16.85
N GLY A 260 1.37 -14.71 16.77
CA GLY A 260 0.21 -14.22 16.05
C GLY A 260 0.28 -14.51 14.55
N GLU A 261 -0.79 -14.22 13.84
CA GLU A 261 -0.93 -14.56 12.42
C GLU A 261 -0.91 -13.33 11.53
N TRP A 262 0.05 -13.26 10.60
CA TRP A 262 0.00 -12.30 9.52
C TRP A 262 -1.20 -12.53 8.60
N GLN A 263 -1.89 -11.48 8.25
CA GLN A 263 -3.10 -11.49 7.45
C GLN A 263 -3.08 -10.34 6.43
N VAL A 264 -3.84 -10.49 5.35
CA VAL A 264 -4.12 -9.38 4.44
C VAL A 264 -5.57 -8.95 4.60
N LYS A 265 -5.76 -7.67 4.94
CA LYS A 265 -7.07 -7.00 4.92
C LYS A 265 -7.16 -6.05 3.73
N VAL A 266 -8.36 -5.92 3.20
CA VAL A 266 -8.66 -5.01 2.10
C VAL A 266 -9.74 -4.04 2.53
N PHE A 267 -9.58 -2.79 2.12
CA PHE A 267 -10.52 -1.70 2.37
C PHE A 267 -10.91 -1.08 1.03
N ALA A 268 -12.10 -0.51 0.96
CA ALA A 268 -12.63 0.07 -0.26
C ALA A 268 -13.09 1.52 -0.05
N ALA A 269 -12.93 2.35 -1.08
CA ALA A 269 -13.38 3.75 -1.10
C ALA A 269 -13.80 4.19 -2.51
N ASP A 270 -14.57 5.28 -2.59
CA ASP A 270 -14.98 5.87 -3.87
C ASP A 270 -13.88 6.73 -4.53
N THR A 271 -12.85 7.12 -3.78
CA THR A 271 -11.69 7.89 -4.26
C THR A 271 -10.39 7.31 -3.72
N PRO A 272 -9.25 7.50 -4.41
CA PRO A 272 -7.97 6.88 -4.00
C PRO A 272 -7.41 7.43 -2.69
N ASP A 273 -7.93 8.54 -2.21
CA ASP A 273 -7.63 9.15 -0.91
C ASP A 273 -8.90 9.31 -0.05
N GLY A 274 -9.95 8.51 -0.32
CA GLY A 274 -11.22 8.56 0.36
C GLY A 274 -11.21 7.92 1.74
N ASN A 275 -12.42 7.76 2.27
CA ASN A 275 -12.66 7.09 3.55
C ASN A 275 -12.75 5.58 3.30
N PHE A 276 -11.65 4.87 3.49
CA PHE A 276 -11.57 3.44 3.26
C PHE A 276 -12.35 2.65 4.32
N GLN A 277 -13.28 1.81 3.88
CA GLN A 277 -14.10 0.93 4.71
C GLN A 277 -13.71 -0.52 4.47
N ALA A 278 -13.69 -1.33 5.53
CA ALA A 278 -13.37 -2.75 5.42
C ALA A 278 -14.33 -3.46 4.45
N VAL A 279 -13.80 -4.26 3.53
CA VAL A 279 -14.64 -5.08 2.64
C VAL A 279 -15.23 -6.27 3.37
N VAL A 280 -16.29 -6.85 2.79
CA VAL A 280 -16.87 -8.12 3.29
C VAL A 280 -15.86 -9.25 3.13
N GLY A 281 -15.77 -10.11 4.13
CA GLY A 281 -14.93 -11.30 4.10
C GLY A 281 -13.47 -11.06 4.49
N ASN A 282 -13.15 -9.87 5.04
CA ASN A 282 -11.82 -9.66 5.63
C ASN A 282 -11.55 -10.63 6.81
N PRO A 283 -10.29 -11.05 6.99
CA PRO A 283 -9.17 -10.89 6.09
C PRO A 283 -9.30 -11.74 4.82
N VAL A 284 -8.81 -11.19 3.68
CA VAL A 284 -8.89 -11.86 2.37
C VAL A 284 -7.84 -12.94 2.19
N LEU A 285 -6.71 -12.85 2.91
CA LEU A 285 -5.69 -13.89 3.03
C LEU A 285 -5.36 -14.10 4.51
N ARG A 286 -5.17 -15.35 4.89
CA ARG A 286 -4.87 -15.85 6.25
C ARG A 286 -3.70 -16.84 6.19
N GLY A 287 -3.31 -17.39 7.33
CA GLY A 287 -2.30 -18.43 7.43
C GLY A 287 -0.90 -17.87 7.18
N GLN A 288 -0.48 -16.87 7.98
CA GLN A 288 0.85 -16.26 7.89
C GLN A 288 1.13 -15.61 6.52
N ARG A 289 0.12 -14.99 5.90
CA ARG A 289 0.24 -14.27 4.63
C ARG A 289 0.22 -12.77 4.85
N ALA A 290 1.23 -12.11 4.30
CA ALA A 290 1.42 -10.67 4.38
C ALA A 290 1.50 -10.08 2.97
N CYS A 291 1.50 -8.76 2.87
CA CYS A 291 1.53 -7.95 1.66
C CYS A 291 0.71 -8.53 0.48
N LEU A 292 0.03 -7.71 -0.25
CA LEU A 292 -0.68 -8.12 -1.46
C LEU A 292 -0.45 -7.08 -2.56
N PHE A 293 0.47 -7.37 -3.47
CA PHE A 293 0.72 -6.55 -4.66
C PHE A 293 -0.34 -6.85 -5.71
N GLN A 294 -1.22 -5.89 -5.95
CA GLN A 294 -2.41 -6.03 -6.78
C GLN A 294 -2.13 -5.56 -8.20
N HIS A 295 -2.39 -6.41 -9.18
CA HIS A 295 -2.23 -6.10 -10.61
C HIS A 295 -3.43 -6.58 -11.41
N VAL A 296 -3.76 -5.86 -12.47
CA VAL A 296 -4.78 -6.28 -13.45
C VAL A 296 -4.15 -6.30 -14.83
N PHE A 297 -4.18 -7.46 -15.46
CA PHE A 297 -3.75 -7.63 -16.85
C PHE A 297 -4.83 -8.37 -17.63
N ARG A 298 -5.24 -7.81 -18.76
CA ARG A 298 -6.23 -8.42 -19.67
C ARG A 298 -7.51 -8.87 -18.97
N ASN A 299 -8.08 -8.00 -18.15
CA ASN A 299 -9.31 -8.28 -17.39
C ASN A 299 -9.22 -9.48 -16.44
N HIS A 300 -8.03 -9.73 -15.91
CA HIS A 300 -7.74 -10.74 -14.91
C HIS A 300 -6.89 -10.15 -13.80
N PHE A 301 -7.25 -10.45 -12.55
CA PHE A 301 -6.52 -10.01 -11.36
C PHE A 301 -5.41 -10.99 -11.02
N TYR A 302 -4.26 -10.44 -10.66
CA TYR A 302 -3.09 -11.15 -10.17
C TYR A 302 -2.62 -10.49 -8.88
N GLY A 303 -2.63 -11.24 -7.79
CA GLY A 303 -2.15 -10.81 -6.49
C GLY A 303 -0.88 -11.55 -6.10
N PHE A 304 0.20 -10.83 -5.85
CA PHE A 304 1.44 -11.41 -5.33
C PHE A 304 1.52 -11.10 -3.84
N ASN A 305 1.54 -12.14 -3.01
CA ASN A 305 1.65 -12.04 -1.56
C ASN A 305 2.86 -12.81 -1.04
N CYS A 306 3.38 -12.43 0.10
CA CYS A 306 4.35 -13.25 0.79
C CYS A 306 3.67 -14.15 1.83
N HIS A 307 4.25 -15.32 2.05
CA HIS A 307 3.80 -16.32 3.00
C HIS A 307 4.98 -16.79 3.84
N LEU A 308 4.84 -16.73 5.15
CA LEU A 308 5.78 -17.30 6.11
C LEU A 308 5.46 -18.80 6.23
N ASP A 309 6.09 -19.62 5.41
CA ASP A 309 5.81 -21.07 5.35
C ASP A 309 6.56 -21.88 6.42
N GLN A 310 7.62 -21.30 6.99
CA GLN A 310 8.39 -21.80 8.14
C GLN A 310 8.95 -20.63 8.91
N PRO A 311 9.39 -20.76 10.17
CA PRO A 311 10.03 -19.71 10.90
C PRO A 311 11.16 -19.04 10.09
N ASP A 312 11.08 -17.71 9.94
CA ASP A 312 12.01 -16.87 9.17
C ASP A 312 12.13 -17.19 7.67
N HIS A 313 11.25 -18.03 7.14
CA HIS A 313 11.26 -18.43 5.73
C HIS A 313 10.04 -17.89 4.99
N TRP A 314 10.23 -16.75 4.35
CA TRP A 314 9.20 -16.12 3.52
C TRP A 314 9.30 -16.61 2.06
N VAL A 315 8.17 -16.89 1.46
CA VAL A 315 8.06 -17.25 0.04
C VAL A 315 7.08 -16.32 -0.66
N LEU A 316 7.26 -16.11 -1.95
CA LEU A 316 6.33 -15.35 -2.77
C LEU A 316 5.29 -16.29 -3.38
N GLU A 317 4.02 -15.94 -3.22
CA GLU A 317 2.88 -16.66 -3.79
C GLU A 317 2.11 -15.77 -4.77
N LEU A 318 1.46 -16.42 -5.72
CA LEU A 318 0.51 -15.83 -6.66
C LEU A 318 -0.90 -16.33 -6.35
N THR A 319 -1.84 -15.42 -6.27
CA THR A 319 -3.28 -15.67 -6.23
C THR A 319 -3.96 -14.93 -7.40
N GLU A 320 -5.07 -15.44 -7.89
CA GLU A 320 -5.73 -14.93 -9.09
C GLU A 320 -7.23 -14.82 -8.91
N ALA A 321 -7.86 -13.93 -9.69
CA ALA A 321 -9.31 -13.86 -9.83
C ALA A 321 -9.71 -13.38 -11.23
N ALA A 322 -10.77 -13.95 -11.81
CA ALA A 322 -11.37 -13.44 -13.02
C ALA A 322 -12.18 -12.17 -12.74
N LEU A 323 -12.05 -11.15 -13.59
CA LEU A 323 -12.83 -9.91 -13.57
C LEU A 323 -13.92 -9.97 -14.64
N GLN A 324 -14.90 -10.86 -14.49
CA GLN A 324 -16.00 -11.03 -15.46
C GLN A 324 -17.32 -10.50 -14.94
#